data_d7cd2b30db86d9b9889008ed5621ba50
#
_entry.id   d7cd2b30db86d9b9889008ed5621ba50
#
_cell.length_a   1.000
_cell.length_b   1.000
_cell.length_c   1.000
_cell.angle_alpha   90.00
_cell.angle_beta   90.00
_cell.angle_gamma   90.00
#
_symmetry.space_group_name_H-M   'P 1'
#
loop_
_entity.id
_entity.type
_entity.pdbx_description
1 polymer ?
#
loop_
_entity_poly.entity_id
_entity_poly.type
_entity_poly.pdbx_seq_one_letter_code
_entity_poly.pdbx_strand_id
1 'polypeptide(L)'
;MGLGLGARLWRWLRAPLRGAAARSQVGVVYVIALSALAAGCSSRPYGTLVVGPSAPDASQVDLLVATTRAPVLEPPGVMFGGSRGQGLDFADIVVSIPPLGARQPGDVTLPSSLPANPERDFTILRADRLNLAQAKANFDARIRRTPGRRVLIFVHGFNTRFEEAVYRFAQIVHDARVDVAPVLFTWPSGGNVTDYVYDRDSAVYSRDAFEAVLQALVKDPNVDSISILAHSMGNYLAVESLRQMSIRDHGLSPKIRDVMLASPDIDVDVFRRQIAEIDAGPRPAQFTLFISRDDRALGLSSFLARDSTRLGALDPSKEPYRSILEQGRVQVVDLTGMASGDFTNHGKFASGEVVGAIGQRLAEGQSLSDAKG
;
A
#
# COMPACT_ATOMS: atom_id res chain seq x y z
N MET A 1 42.97 42.76 -49.58
CA MET A 1 44.00 41.97 -48.90
C MET A 1 43.32 41.35 -47.71
N GLY A 2 43.00 40.11 -47.63
CA GLY A 2 43.40 38.87 -48.25
C GLY A 2 43.45 37.82 -47.18
N LEU A 3 42.39 36.92 -47.16
CA LEU A 3 42.49 35.47 -46.90
C LEU A 3 43.21 34.97 -45.63
N GLY A 4 42.46 34.33 -44.74
CA GLY A 4 43.00 33.57 -43.62
C GLY A 4 42.01 32.91 -42.67
N LEU A 5 40.84 32.48 -43.11
CA LEU A 5 39.78 31.83 -42.28
C LEU A 5 39.34 30.47 -42.83
N GLY A 6 40.31 29.61 -43.17
CA GLY A 6 40.03 28.34 -43.81
C GLY A 6 40.67 27.07 -43.22
N ALA A 7 41.41 27.17 -42.09
CA ALA A 7 42.26 26.04 -41.68
C ALA A 7 42.05 25.52 -40.25
N ARG A 8 40.97 25.90 -39.52
CA ARG A 8 40.72 25.44 -38.16
C ARG A 8 39.51 24.52 -37.94
N LEU A 9 38.74 24.24 -39.02
CA LEU A 9 37.50 23.42 -38.89
C LEU A 9 37.73 21.94 -39.20
N TRP A 10 38.91 21.48 -39.56
CA TRP A 10 39.16 20.07 -39.99
C TRP A 10 39.94 19.21 -38.95
N ARG A 11 40.17 19.71 -37.76
CA ARG A 11 40.88 18.90 -36.68
C ARG A 11 39.97 18.20 -35.69
N TRP A 12 38.67 18.35 -35.73
CA TRP A 12 37.70 17.75 -34.81
C TRP A 12 37.09 16.43 -35.30
N LEU A 13 37.38 15.98 -36.53
CA LEU A 13 36.78 14.77 -37.13
C LEU A 13 37.68 13.52 -37.09
N ARG A 14 38.78 13.54 -36.29
CA ARG A 14 39.62 12.33 -36.09
C ARG A 14 39.92 12.10 -34.61
N ALA A 15 38.86 11.95 -33.79
CA ALA A 15 38.95 11.28 -32.51
C ALA A 15 38.60 9.81 -32.70
N PRO A 16 39.44 8.84 -32.25
CA PRO A 16 39.12 7.44 -32.44
C PRO A 16 37.89 7.06 -31.59
N LEU A 17 36.95 6.35 -32.24
CA LEU A 17 35.78 5.72 -31.62
C LEU A 17 36.19 4.67 -30.58
N ARG A 18 36.63 5.09 -29.39
CA ARG A 18 36.83 4.21 -28.24
C ARG A 18 35.67 4.31 -27.22
N GLY A 19 34.43 4.54 -27.66
CA GLY A 19 33.26 4.67 -26.82
C GLY A 19 32.06 3.83 -27.25
N ALA A 20 32.09 3.13 -28.36
CA ALA A 20 30.93 2.39 -28.87
C ALA A 20 30.63 1.10 -28.07
N ALA A 21 31.67 0.41 -27.58
CA ALA A 21 31.48 -0.83 -26.82
C ALA A 21 30.90 -0.61 -25.41
N ALA A 22 31.26 0.48 -24.74
CA ALA A 22 30.70 0.79 -23.42
C ALA A 22 29.23 1.23 -23.49
N ARG A 23 28.84 1.94 -24.53
CA ARG A 23 27.44 2.35 -24.76
C ARG A 23 26.53 1.17 -25.14
N SER A 24 27.05 0.18 -25.87
CA SER A 24 26.29 -1.03 -26.21
C SER A 24 26.06 -1.93 -24.99
N GLN A 25 27.03 -2.05 -24.08
CA GLN A 25 26.88 -2.84 -22.84
C GLN A 25 25.87 -2.21 -21.88
N VAL A 26 25.86 -0.90 -21.73
CA VAL A 26 24.83 -0.18 -20.92
C VAL A 26 23.45 -0.38 -21.54
N GLY A 27 23.29 -0.25 -22.85
CA GLY A 27 22.03 -0.50 -23.54
C GLY A 27 21.52 -1.94 -23.37
N VAL A 28 22.38 -2.93 -23.45
CA VAL A 28 22.03 -4.35 -23.26
C VAL A 28 21.63 -4.62 -21.80
N VAL A 29 22.30 -4.04 -20.81
CA VAL A 29 21.94 -4.18 -19.39
C VAL A 29 20.57 -3.54 -19.11
N TYR A 30 20.27 -2.38 -19.70
CA TYR A 30 18.93 -1.76 -19.58
C TYR A 30 17.85 -2.60 -20.27
N VAL A 31 18.10 -3.16 -21.44
CA VAL A 31 17.14 -4.04 -22.12
C VAL A 31 16.92 -5.34 -21.35
N ILE A 32 17.97 -5.95 -20.78
CA ILE A 32 17.85 -7.15 -19.93
C ILE A 32 17.11 -6.80 -18.61
N ALA A 33 17.38 -5.66 -18.00
CA ALA A 33 16.67 -5.22 -16.80
C ALA A 33 15.19 -4.93 -17.08
N LEU A 34 14.85 -4.27 -18.21
CA LEU A 34 13.47 -4.09 -18.63
C LEU A 34 12.79 -5.42 -18.99
N SER A 35 13.51 -6.35 -19.63
CA SER A 35 12.96 -7.66 -19.98
C SER A 35 12.72 -8.54 -18.74
N ALA A 36 13.58 -8.45 -17.72
CA ALA A 36 13.40 -9.15 -16.45
C ALA A 36 12.21 -8.58 -15.64
N LEU A 37 11.98 -7.27 -15.70
CA LEU A 37 10.80 -6.62 -15.15
C LEU A 37 9.51 -7.01 -15.90
N ALA A 38 9.58 -7.20 -17.21
CA ALA A 38 8.45 -7.64 -18.03
C ALA A 38 8.12 -9.13 -17.83
N ALA A 39 9.11 -9.99 -17.59
CA ALA A 39 8.91 -11.41 -17.34
C ALA A 39 8.19 -11.70 -16.01
N GLY A 40 8.31 -10.82 -15.00
CA GLY A 40 7.57 -10.91 -13.74
C GLY A 40 6.06 -10.59 -13.88
N CYS A 41 5.64 -9.94 -14.96
CA CYS A 41 4.25 -9.52 -15.17
C CYS A 41 3.36 -10.60 -15.82
N SER A 42 3.93 -11.68 -16.39
CA SER A 42 3.17 -12.65 -17.17
C SER A 42 2.42 -13.71 -16.35
N SER A 43 2.60 -13.76 -15.03
CA SER A 43 1.99 -14.78 -14.16
C SER A 43 1.06 -14.23 -13.07
N ARG A 44 0.76 -12.91 -13.07
CA ARG A 44 -0.16 -12.33 -12.08
C ARG A 44 -1.59 -12.80 -12.35
N PRO A 45 -2.23 -13.45 -11.38
CA PRO A 45 -3.60 -13.95 -11.58
C PRO A 45 -4.57 -12.80 -11.83
N TYR A 46 -5.58 -13.08 -12.64
CA TYR A 46 -6.61 -12.12 -13.01
C TYR A 46 -7.98 -12.80 -12.98
N GLY A 47 -8.99 -12.12 -12.42
CA GLY A 47 -10.33 -12.66 -12.32
C GLY A 47 -10.45 -13.80 -11.30
N THR A 48 -9.67 -13.77 -10.22
CA THR A 48 -9.59 -14.87 -9.25
C THR A 48 -10.61 -14.79 -8.12
N LEU A 49 -11.44 -13.74 -8.06
CA LEU A 49 -12.49 -13.59 -7.04
C LEU A 49 -13.75 -14.40 -7.40
N VAL A 50 -13.53 -15.64 -7.79
CA VAL A 50 -14.61 -16.61 -8.09
C VAL A 50 -14.89 -17.46 -6.86
N VAL A 51 -16.16 -17.54 -6.46
CA VAL A 51 -16.60 -18.35 -5.30
C VAL A 51 -16.23 -19.82 -5.52
N GLY A 52 -15.56 -20.38 -4.53
CA GLY A 52 -15.07 -21.75 -4.54
C GLY A 52 -15.17 -22.43 -3.18
N PRO A 53 -14.67 -23.66 -3.05
CA PRO A 53 -14.70 -24.40 -1.79
C PRO A 53 -13.67 -23.87 -0.78
N SER A 54 -13.87 -24.24 0.49
CA SER A 54 -12.92 -24.09 1.59
C SER A 54 -12.32 -25.43 1.96
N ALA A 55 -11.06 -25.47 2.39
CA ALA A 55 -10.53 -26.64 3.05
C ALA A 55 -11.13 -26.79 4.47
N PRO A 56 -11.20 -28.03 5.03
CA PRO A 56 -11.81 -28.27 6.34
C PRO A 56 -11.24 -27.42 7.47
N ASP A 57 -9.90 -27.25 7.50
CA ASP A 57 -9.18 -26.51 8.55
C ASP A 57 -8.76 -25.10 8.11
N ALA A 58 -9.37 -24.58 7.07
CA ALA A 58 -9.07 -23.23 6.57
C ALA A 58 -9.65 -22.16 7.49
N SER A 59 -8.90 -21.09 7.69
CA SER A 59 -9.37 -19.88 8.36
C SER A 59 -10.16 -18.99 7.41
N GLN A 60 -11.06 -18.16 7.93
CA GLN A 60 -11.85 -17.24 7.14
C GLN A 60 -11.62 -15.80 7.57
N VAL A 61 -11.48 -14.90 6.62
CA VAL A 61 -11.41 -13.46 6.84
C VAL A 61 -12.53 -12.79 6.07
N ASP A 62 -13.37 -12.05 6.80
CA ASP A 62 -14.56 -11.38 6.30
C ASP A 62 -14.28 -9.87 6.18
N LEU A 63 -14.12 -9.38 4.94
CA LEU A 63 -13.71 -8.02 4.62
C LEU A 63 -14.90 -7.18 4.13
N LEU A 64 -15.06 -5.97 4.70
CA LEU A 64 -15.79 -4.92 4.01
C LEU A 64 -14.83 -4.17 3.09
N VAL A 65 -15.22 -3.96 1.85
CA VAL A 65 -14.45 -3.21 0.86
C VAL A 65 -15.17 -1.91 0.53
N ALA A 66 -14.44 -0.80 0.55
CA ALA A 66 -14.83 0.48 -0.01
C ALA A 66 -13.88 0.80 -1.17
N THR A 67 -14.40 1.21 -2.32
CA THR A 67 -13.58 1.40 -3.52
C THR A 67 -14.04 2.56 -4.40
N THR A 68 -13.07 3.22 -5.02
CA THR A 68 -13.30 4.22 -6.07
C THR A 68 -12.99 3.69 -7.47
N ARG A 69 -12.75 2.38 -7.59
CA ARG A 69 -12.53 1.70 -8.86
C ARG A 69 -13.83 1.55 -9.63
N ALA A 70 -13.76 1.62 -10.95
CA ALA A 70 -14.89 1.29 -11.81
C ALA A 70 -15.24 -0.21 -11.70
N PRO A 71 -16.54 -0.55 -11.57
CA PRO A 71 -16.98 -1.93 -11.60
C PRO A 71 -16.73 -2.59 -12.97
N VAL A 72 -16.38 -3.88 -12.93
CA VAL A 72 -16.19 -4.73 -14.10
C VAL A 72 -17.16 -5.91 -14.00
N LEU A 73 -17.94 -6.13 -15.04
CA LEU A 73 -18.91 -7.22 -15.11
C LEU A 73 -18.34 -8.48 -15.74
N GLU A 74 -17.41 -8.29 -16.69
CA GLU A 74 -16.76 -9.36 -17.44
C GLU A 74 -15.25 -9.13 -17.54
N PRO A 75 -14.40 -10.15 -17.33
CA PRO A 75 -14.77 -11.52 -16.95
C PRO A 75 -15.19 -11.61 -15.47
N PRO A 76 -15.98 -12.65 -15.12
CA PRO A 76 -16.33 -12.94 -13.73
C PRO A 76 -15.07 -13.05 -12.85
N GLY A 77 -15.18 -12.60 -11.59
CA GLY A 77 -14.08 -12.68 -10.61
C GLY A 77 -13.11 -11.50 -10.63
N VAL A 78 -13.30 -10.50 -11.50
CA VAL A 78 -12.55 -9.23 -11.46
C VAL A 78 -13.20 -8.24 -10.50
N MET A 79 -14.52 -8.14 -10.49
CA MET A 79 -15.38 -7.22 -9.72
C MET A 79 -15.11 -5.74 -9.99
N PHE A 80 -13.88 -5.27 -9.81
CA PHE A 80 -13.47 -3.87 -10.00
C PHE A 80 -12.12 -3.79 -10.73
N GLY A 81 -12.06 -2.90 -11.72
CA GLY A 81 -10.88 -2.72 -12.57
C GLY A 81 -9.86 -1.70 -12.06
N GLY A 82 -8.92 -1.33 -12.94
CA GLY A 82 -7.94 -0.26 -12.69
C GLY A 82 -8.46 1.13 -13.05
N SER A 83 -9.62 1.26 -13.69
CA SER A 83 -10.21 2.56 -14.07
C SER A 83 -10.91 3.23 -12.88
N ARG A 84 -11.03 4.57 -12.95
CA ARG A 84 -11.75 5.37 -11.95
C ARG A 84 -13.26 5.18 -12.10
N GLY A 85 -13.94 4.86 -10.98
CA GLY A 85 -15.40 4.78 -10.88
C GLY A 85 -16.03 6.16 -10.82
N GLN A 86 -17.37 6.21 -10.72
CA GLN A 86 -18.10 7.48 -10.63
C GLN A 86 -18.27 7.99 -9.18
N GLY A 87 -17.89 7.16 -8.19
CA GLY A 87 -18.04 7.46 -6.78
C GLY A 87 -17.50 6.33 -5.92
N LEU A 88 -18.05 6.22 -4.72
CA LEU A 88 -17.69 5.17 -3.76
C LEU A 88 -18.62 3.96 -3.95
N ASP A 89 -18.03 2.84 -4.30
CA ASP A 89 -18.68 1.52 -4.37
C ASP A 89 -18.24 0.65 -3.19
N PHE A 90 -19.00 -0.44 -2.92
CA PHE A 90 -18.74 -1.33 -1.79
C PHE A 90 -18.84 -2.79 -2.21
N ALA A 91 -18.12 -3.65 -1.47
CA ALA A 91 -18.24 -5.08 -1.58
C ALA A 91 -18.08 -5.77 -0.22
N ASP A 92 -18.64 -6.97 -0.11
CA ASP A 92 -18.48 -7.89 1.00
C ASP A 92 -17.76 -9.14 0.50
N ILE A 93 -16.57 -9.40 1.02
CA ILE A 93 -15.71 -10.47 0.52
C ILE A 93 -15.24 -11.34 1.67
N VAL A 94 -15.49 -12.64 1.57
CA VAL A 94 -14.95 -13.64 2.51
C VAL A 94 -13.88 -14.43 1.80
N VAL A 95 -12.68 -14.38 2.36
CA VAL A 95 -11.49 -15.10 1.90
C VAL A 95 -11.26 -16.29 2.81
N SER A 96 -11.13 -17.48 2.23
CA SER A 96 -10.64 -18.67 2.89
C SER A 96 -9.14 -18.77 2.73
N ILE A 97 -8.44 -18.94 3.84
CA ILE A 97 -6.97 -19.00 3.92
C ILE A 97 -6.59 -20.45 4.25
N PRO A 98 -5.73 -21.09 3.45
CA PRO A 98 -5.34 -22.48 3.67
C PRO A 98 -4.71 -22.68 5.06
N PRO A 99 -4.80 -23.90 5.62
CA PRO A 99 -4.32 -24.18 6.98
C PRO A 99 -2.82 -23.96 7.12
N LEU A 100 -2.38 -23.73 8.38
CA LEU A 100 -0.97 -23.64 8.73
C LEU A 100 -0.24 -24.93 8.33
N GLY A 101 0.90 -24.78 7.66
CA GLY A 101 1.65 -25.89 7.04
C GLY A 101 1.60 -25.86 5.52
N ALA A 102 0.53 -25.35 4.92
CA ALA A 102 0.45 -25.12 3.47
C ALA A 102 1.12 -23.79 3.06
N ARG A 103 1.30 -22.84 4.00
CA ARG A 103 1.98 -21.55 3.80
C ARG A 103 2.71 -21.09 5.06
N GLN A 104 3.60 -20.12 4.91
CA GLN A 104 4.19 -19.39 6.05
C GLN A 104 3.42 -18.08 6.30
N PRO A 105 3.40 -17.55 7.55
CA PRO A 105 2.90 -16.20 7.81
C PRO A 105 3.62 -15.16 6.93
N GLY A 106 2.84 -14.26 6.33
CA GLY A 106 3.34 -13.30 5.34
C GLY A 106 3.13 -13.72 3.89
N ASP A 107 3.02 -15.01 3.61
CA ASP A 107 2.80 -15.50 2.25
C ASP A 107 1.33 -15.32 1.81
N VAL A 108 1.17 -14.94 0.55
CA VAL A 108 -0.12 -14.96 -0.15
C VAL A 108 0.00 -15.93 -1.31
N THR A 109 -0.65 -17.07 -1.19
CA THR A 109 -0.70 -18.08 -2.26
C THR A 109 -1.91 -17.80 -3.15
N LEU A 110 -1.66 -17.05 -4.22
CA LEU A 110 -2.68 -16.72 -5.20
C LEU A 110 -3.01 -17.95 -6.09
N PRO A 111 -4.27 -18.14 -6.47
CA PRO A 111 -4.64 -19.22 -7.39
C PRO A 111 -3.91 -19.07 -8.73
N SER A 112 -3.23 -20.11 -9.16
CA SER A 112 -2.57 -20.16 -10.48
C SER A 112 -3.51 -20.63 -11.58
N SER A 113 -4.66 -21.20 -11.21
CA SER A 113 -5.73 -21.66 -12.11
C SER A 113 -7.08 -21.63 -11.39
N LEU A 114 -8.17 -21.65 -12.15
CA LEU A 114 -9.52 -21.79 -11.62
C LEU A 114 -10.10 -23.15 -12.06
N PRO A 115 -10.80 -23.86 -11.14
CA PRO A 115 -11.05 -23.49 -9.74
C PRO A 115 -9.77 -23.53 -8.90
N ALA A 116 -9.68 -22.64 -7.89
CA ALA A 116 -8.57 -22.59 -6.95
C ALA A 116 -8.52 -23.85 -6.08
N ASN A 117 -7.33 -24.29 -5.67
CA ASN A 117 -7.15 -25.41 -4.74
C ASN A 117 -7.22 -24.90 -3.28
N PRO A 118 -8.29 -25.18 -2.51
CA PRO A 118 -8.47 -24.61 -1.17
C PRO A 118 -7.45 -25.09 -0.14
N GLU A 119 -6.72 -26.19 -0.40
CA GLU A 119 -5.72 -26.69 0.53
C GLU A 119 -4.39 -25.96 0.47
N ARG A 120 -4.16 -25.18 -0.59
CA ARG A 120 -2.91 -24.44 -0.76
C ARG A 120 -3.09 -22.99 -1.20
N ASP A 121 -4.20 -22.69 -1.90
CA ASP A 121 -4.45 -21.34 -2.46
C ASP A 121 -5.45 -20.59 -1.57
N PHE A 122 -5.36 -19.29 -1.54
CA PHE A 122 -6.43 -18.46 -1.02
C PHE A 122 -7.64 -18.58 -1.94
N THR A 123 -8.82 -18.87 -1.36
CA THR A 123 -10.06 -19.02 -2.11
C THR A 123 -11.11 -18.02 -1.66
N ILE A 124 -12.12 -17.80 -2.47
CA ILE A 124 -13.21 -16.87 -2.18
C ILE A 124 -14.46 -17.65 -1.81
N LEU A 125 -15.02 -17.39 -0.65
CA LEU A 125 -16.28 -17.99 -0.20
C LEU A 125 -17.49 -17.10 -0.48
N ARG A 126 -17.27 -15.77 -0.54
CA ARG A 126 -18.27 -14.77 -0.89
C ARG A 126 -17.60 -13.59 -1.54
N ALA A 127 -18.23 -13.02 -2.56
CA ALA A 127 -17.78 -11.81 -3.24
C ALA A 127 -19.01 -11.08 -3.80
N ASP A 128 -19.66 -10.27 -2.97
CA ASP A 128 -20.89 -9.57 -3.30
C ASP A 128 -20.66 -8.06 -3.39
N ARG A 129 -21.15 -7.44 -4.46
CA ARG A 129 -21.23 -5.98 -4.54
C ARG A 129 -22.40 -5.48 -3.70
N LEU A 130 -22.18 -4.40 -2.95
CA LEU A 130 -23.16 -3.84 -2.04
C LEU A 130 -23.50 -2.40 -2.42
N ASN A 131 -24.75 -2.01 -2.19
CA ASN A 131 -25.09 -0.60 -2.09
C ASN A 131 -24.72 -0.03 -0.70
N LEU A 132 -24.78 1.29 -0.55
CA LEU A 132 -24.41 1.96 0.71
C LEU A 132 -25.19 1.46 1.94
N ALA A 133 -26.49 1.21 1.79
CA ALA A 133 -27.33 0.73 2.91
C ALA A 133 -26.92 -0.68 3.35
N GLN A 134 -26.64 -1.56 2.38
CA GLN A 134 -26.15 -2.91 2.65
C GLN A 134 -24.75 -2.88 3.27
N ALA A 135 -23.83 -2.04 2.74
CA ALA A 135 -22.49 -1.88 3.30
C ALA A 135 -22.55 -1.41 4.76
N LYS A 136 -23.38 -0.43 5.05
CA LYS A 136 -23.60 0.03 6.43
C LYS A 136 -24.15 -1.08 7.33
N ALA A 137 -25.17 -1.81 6.90
CA ALA A 137 -25.77 -2.90 7.67
C ALA A 137 -24.75 -4.02 7.96
N ASN A 138 -23.95 -4.40 6.95
CA ASN A 138 -22.88 -5.40 7.11
C ASN A 138 -21.80 -4.92 8.07
N PHE A 139 -21.37 -3.67 7.96
CA PHE A 139 -20.41 -3.08 8.89
C PHE A 139 -20.95 -3.06 10.32
N ASP A 140 -22.18 -2.57 10.52
CA ASP A 140 -22.84 -2.51 11.84
C ASP A 140 -22.93 -3.92 12.47
N ALA A 141 -23.24 -4.94 11.69
CA ALA A 141 -23.28 -6.32 12.17
C ALA A 141 -21.88 -6.84 12.55
N ARG A 142 -20.85 -6.48 11.79
CA ARG A 142 -19.46 -6.90 12.00
C ARG A 142 -18.87 -6.22 13.23
N ILE A 143 -18.97 -4.89 13.33
CA ILE A 143 -18.37 -4.13 14.44
C ILE A 143 -18.97 -4.50 15.79
N ARG A 144 -20.29 -4.79 15.85
CA ARG A 144 -20.92 -5.24 17.10
C ARG A 144 -20.43 -6.60 17.58
N ARG A 145 -19.93 -7.47 16.69
CA ARG A 145 -19.35 -8.78 17.04
C ARG A 145 -17.85 -8.71 17.30
N THR A 146 -17.21 -7.59 16.94
CA THR A 146 -15.75 -7.42 17.09
C THR A 146 -15.44 -7.01 18.53
N PRO A 147 -14.64 -7.80 19.28
CA PRO A 147 -14.17 -7.42 20.61
C PRO A 147 -13.44 -6.08 20.58
N GLY A 148 -13.76 -5.19 21.54
CA GLY A 148 -13.19 -3.85 21.60
C GLY A 148 -13.57 -2.92 20.46
N ARG A 149 -14.50 -3.32 19.57
CA ARG A 149 -15.06 -2.49 18.49
C ARG A 149 -14.01 -1.69 17.71
N ARG A 150 -12.89 -2.36 17.41
CA ARG A 150 -11.72 -1.81 16.72
C ARG A 150 -11.83 -2.03 15.22
N VAL A 151 -11.48 -1.01 14.45
CA VAL A 151 -11.43 -1.06 12.99
C VAL A 151 -9.97 -1.05 12.55
N LEU A 152 -9.61 -1.94 11.64
CA LEU A 152 -8.35 -1.88 10.90
C LEU A 152 -8.65 -1.57 9.44
N ILE A 153 -8.12 -0.45 8.94
CA ILE A 153 -8.23 -0.06 7.54
C ILE A 153 -6.91 -0.35 6.84
N PHE A 154 -6.98 -0.96 5.65
CA PHE A 154 -5.82 -1.10 4.78
C PHE A 154 -5.99 -0.31 3.49
N VAL A 155 -4.93 0.41 3.08
CA VAL A 155 -4.84 1.16 1.83
C VAL A 155 -3.64 0.64 1.04
N HIS A 156 -3.90 0.02 -0.11
CA HIS A 156 -2.85 -0.61 -0.92
C HIS A 156 -1.95 0.40 -1.65
N GLY A 157 -0.84 -0.09 -2.20
CA GLY A 157 0.15 0.71 -2.93
C GLY A 157 -0.07 0.77 -4.45
N PHE A 158 0.94 1.31 -5.13
CA PHE A 158 1.08 1.35 -6.58
C PHE A 158 1.07 -0.05 -7.20
N ASN A 159 0.69 -0.16 -8.45
CA ASN A 159 0.74 -1.39 -9.26
C ASN A 159 0.01 -2.57 -8.60
N THR A 160 -1.14 -2.30 -7.96
CA THR A 160 -1.92 -3.31 -7.24
C THR A 160 -3.29 -3.48 -7.90
N ARG A 161 -3.62 -4.69 -8.32
CA ARG A 161 -4.97 -5.04 -8.80
C ARG A 161 -5.93 -5.21 -7.63
N PHE A 162 -7.23 -5.17 -7.91
CA PHE A 162 -8.25 -5.27 -6.88
C PHE A 162 -8.14 -6.58 -6.09
N GLU A 163 -8.06 -7.70 -6.76
CA GLU A 163 -7.93 -9.03 -6.13
C GLU A 163 -6.65 -9.18 -5.30
N GLU A 164 -5.55 -8.57 -5.72
CA GLU A 164 -4.29 -8.60 -4.96
C GLU A 164 -4.39 -7.83 -3.64
N ALA A 165 -5.10 -6.69 -3.65
CA ALA A 165 -5.37 -5.94 -2.42
C ALA A 165 -6.24 -6.74 -1.45
N VAL A 166 -7.27 -7.44 -1.96
CA VAL A 166 -8.15 -8.33 -1.18
C VAL A 166 -7.35 -9.44 -0.49
N TYR A 167 -6.58 -10.20 -1.26
CA TYR A 167 -5.80 -11.31 -0.70
C TYR A 167 -4.71 -10.86 0.25
N ARG A 168 -4.01 -9.76 -0.07
CA ARG A 168 -2.99 -9.20 0.82
C ARG A 168 -3.58 -8.73 2.14
N PHE A 169 -4.71 -8.06 2.12
CA PHE A 169 -5.33 -7.62 3.36
C PHE A 169 -5.90 -8.77 4.18
N ALA A 170 -6.49 -9.77 3.53
CA ALA A 170 -6.91 -11.00 4.22
C ALA A 170 -5.73 -11.70 4.93
N GLN A 171 -4.55 -11.78 4.27
CA GLN A 171 -3.33 -12.30 4.89
C GLN A 171 -2.92 -11.47 6.10
N ILE A 172 -2.89 -10.14 5.99
CA ILE A 172 -2.49 -9.25 7.10
C ILE A 172 -3.42 -9.46 8.32
N VAL A 173 -4.72 -9.44 8.12
CA VAL A 173 -5.71 -9.63 9.19
C VAL A 173 -5.55 -11.00 9.86
N HIS A 174 -5.40 -12.05 9.06
CA HIS A 174 -5.22 -13.40 9.57
C HIS A 174 -3.93 -13.57 10.37
N ASP A 175 -2.81 -13.09 9.82
CA ASP A 175 -1.50 -13.31 10.43
C ASP A 175 -1.24 -12.37 11.63
N ALA A 176 -1.92 -11.23 11.68
CA ALA A 176 -1.90 -10.33 12.84
C ALA A 176 -2.56 -10.94 14.09
N ARG A 177 -3.45 -11.91 13.92
CA ARG A 177 -4.16 -12.60 15.02
C ARG A 177 -4.83 -11.63 15.99
N VAL A 178 -5.45 -10.58 15.45
CA VAL A 178 -6.12 -9.54 16.23
C VAL A 178 -7.59 -9.45 15.87
N ASP A 179 -8.43 -9.26 16.89
CA ASP A 179 -9.86 -9.04 16.71
C ASP A 179 -10.12 -7.62 16.27
N VAL A 180 -10.40 -7.44 14.97
CA VAL A 180 -10.73 -6.17 14.34
C VAL A 180 -11.87 -6.34 13.35
N ALA A 181 -12.58 -5.25 13.05
CA ALA A 181 -13.44 -5.16 11.89
C ALA A 181 -12.60 -4.68 10.70
N PRO A 182 -12.26 -5.56 9.74
CA PRO A 182 -11.36 -5.19 8.66
C PRO A 182 -12.11 -4.44 7.56
N VAL A 183 -11.58 -3.29 7.17
CA VAL A 183 -12.06 -2.45 6.07
C VAL A 183 -10.94 -2.27 5.06
N LEU A 184 -11.14 -2.74 3.83
CA LEU A 184 -10.21 -2.52 2.74
C LEU A 184 -10.65 -1.27 1.96
N PHE A 185 -9.78 -0.28 1.84
CA PHE A 185 -9.98 0.81 0.90
C PHE A 185 -9.12 0.59 -0.34
N THR A 186 -9.76 0.46 -1.51
CA THR A 186 -9.05 0.30 -2.77
C THR A 186 -9.27 1.49 -3.69
N TRP A 187 -8.19 1.98 -4.29
CA TRP A 187 -8.19 3.07 -5.25
C TRP A 187 -7.76 2.58 -6.64
N PRO A 188 -8.10 3.29 -7.75
CA PRO A 188 -7.88 2.82 -9.12
C PRO A 188 -6.40 2.80 -9.52
N SER A 189 -5.65 1.78 -9.08
CA SER A 189 -4.34 1.47 -9.62
C SER A 189 -4.50 0.62 -10.88
N GLY A 190 -3.77 0.97 -11.95
CA GLY A 190 -3.84 0.29 -13.24
C GLY A 190 -3.30 -1.14 -13.21
N GLY A 191 -2.47 -1.46 -12.22
CA GLY A 191 -1.89 -2.80 -12.06
C GLY A 191 -0.75 -3.09 -13.04
N ASN A 192 -0.09 -2.04 -13.56
CA ASN A 192 1.09 -2.14 -14.41
C ASN A 192 2.19 -1.19 -13.91
N VAL A 193 3.44 -1.59 -14.08
CA VAL A 193 4.60 -0.78 -13.66
C VAL A 193 4.75 0.53 -14.45
N THR A 194 4.15 0.63 -15.64
CA THR A 194 4.16 1.83 -16.48
C THR A 194 3.14 2.88 -16.05
N ASP A 195 2.19 2.53 -15.19
CA ASP A 195 1.05 3.36 -14.84
C ASP A 195 1.32 4.28 -13.63
N TYR A 196 2.60 4.52 -13.27
CA TYR A 196 2.97 5.27 -12.06
C TYR A 196 2.31 6.66 -11.98
N VAL A 197 2.30 7.42 -13.07
CA VAL A 197 1.67 8.76 -13.12
C VAL A 197 0.15 8.65 -13.00
N TYR A 198 -0.46 7.72 -13.74
CA TYR A 198 -1.90 7.44 -13.66
C TYR A 198 -2.32 7.04 -12.23
N ASP A 199 -1.55 6.17 -11.60
CA ASP A 199 -1.80 5.69 -10.25
C ASP A 199 -1.70 6.83 -9.23
N ARG A 200 -0.71 7.72 -9.37
CA ARG A 200 -0.56 8.88 -8.52
C ARG A 200 -1.76 9.83 -8.60
N ASP A 201 -2.23 10.12 -9.80
CA ASP A 201 -3.45 10.92 -10.01
C ASP A 201 -4.70 10.21 -9.46
N SER A 202 -4.75 8.89 -9.57
CA SER A 202 -5.85 8.07 -9.06
C SER A 202 -5.88 8.03 -7.53
N ALA A 203 -4.71 8.06 -6.87
CA ALA A 203 -4.62 8.22 -5.43
C ALA A 203 -5.18 9.58 -4.99
N VAL A 204 -4.82 10.67 -5.69
CA VAL A 204 -5.40 12.01 -5.44
C VAL A 204 -6.91 12.04 -5.69
N TYR A 205 -7.36 11.43 -6.79
CA TYR A 205 -8.79 11.31 -7.13
C TYR A 205 -9.59 10.64 -6.00
N SER A 206 -8.99 9.68 -5.30
CA SER A 206 -9.67 8.88 -4.27
C SER A 206 -9.66 9.51 -2.88
N ARG A 207 -8.96 10.63 -2.68
CA ARG A 207 -8.75 11.29 -1.39
C ARG A 207 -10.06 11.62 -0.68
N ASP A 208 -10.98 12.29 -1.37
CA ASP A 208 -12.24 12.74 -0.78
C ASP A 208 -13.14 11.55 -0.40
N ALA A 209 -13.09 10.48 -1.20
CA ALA A 209 -13.83 9.25 -0.90
C ALA A 209 -13.25 8.53 0.32
N PHE A 210 -11.93 8.49 0.48
CA PHE A 210 -11.31 7.90 1.66
C PHE A 210 -11.60 8.72 2.93
N GLU A 211 -11.56 10.06 2.85
CA GLU A 211 -11.99 10.92 3.95
C GLU A 211 -13.46 10.66 4.32
N ALA A 212 -14.36 10.50 3.33
CA ALA A 212 -15.75 10.20 3.60
C ALA A 212 -15.94 8.87 4.36
N VAL A 213 -15.15 7.83 4.03
CA VAL A 213 -15.12 6.56 4.78
C VAL A 213 -14.65 6.80 6.22
N LEU A 214 -13.56 7.54 6.42
CA LEU A 214 -13.05 7.86 7.77
C LEU A 214 -14.07 8.64 8.59
N GLN A 215 -14.74 9.64 7.99
CA GLN A 215 -15.79 10.42 8.62
C GLN A 215 -16.98 9.55 9.05
N ALA A 216 -17.39 8.60 8.20
CA ALA A 216 -18.48 7.67 8.54
C ALA A 216 -18.11 6.80 9.74
N LEU A 217 -16.89 6.25 9.76
CA LEU A 217 -16.41 5.42 10.88
C LEU A 217 -16.23 6.20 12.17
N VAL A 218 -15.74 7.44 12.12
CA VAL A 218 -15.59 8.31 13.28
C VAL A 218 -16.94 8.66 13.90
N LYS A 219 -17.96 8.89 13.07
CA LYS A 219 -19.33 9.23 13.52
C LYS A 219 -20.11 8.03 14.02
N ASP A 220 -19.68 6.80 13.72
CA ASP A 220 -20.37 5.61 14.18
C ASP A 220 -20.15 5.40 15.70
N PRO A 221 -21.23 5.39 16.52
CA PRO A 221 -21.11 5.19 17.97
C PRO A 221 -20.63 3.78 18.34
N ASN A 222 -20.71 2.81 17.42
CA ASN A 222 -20.24 1.45 17.67
C ASN A 222 -18.73 1.29 17.43
N VAL A 223 -18.04 2.29 16.86
CA VAL A 223 -16.61 2.27 16.65
C VAL A 223 -15.90 2.93 17.82
N ASP A 224 -15.01 2.19 18.49
CA ASP A 224 -14.21 2.71 19.59
C ASP A 224 -12.83 3.21 19.13
N SER A 225 -12.21 2.54 18.17
CA SER A 225 -10.92 2.98 17.63
C SER A 225 -10.73 2.55 16.16
N ILE A 226 -9.91 3.34 15.46
CA ILE A 226 -9.54 3.16 14.06
C ILE A 226 -8.03 3.15 13.96
N SER A 227 -7.49 2.08 13.40
CA SER A 227 -6.10 1.96 13.00
C SER A 227 -6.01 1.90 11.47
N ILE A 228 -5.10 2.67 10.88
CA ILE A 228 -4.89 2.76 9.44
C ILE A 228 -3.52 2.15 9.11
N LEU A 229 -3.49 1.18 8.22
CA LEU A 229 -2.26 0.66 7.61
C LEU A 229 -2.27 1.02 6.13
N ALA A 230 -1.37 1.88 5.72
CA ALA A 230 -1.20 2.25 4.32
C ALA A 230 0.15 1.77 3.79
N HIS A 231 0.21 1.42 2.49
CA HIS A 231 1.42 0.92 1.86
C HIS A 231 1.82 1.76 0.65
N SER A 232 3.13 2.06 0.51
CA SER A 232 3.71 2.68 -0.68
C SER A 232 2.99 4.00 -1.06
N MET A 233 2.49 4.12 -2.29
CA MET A 233 1.69 5.26 -2.78
C MET A 233 0.36 5.43 -2.01
N GLY A 234 -0.19 4.36 -1.42
CA GLY A 234 -1.36 4.46 -0.55
C GLY A 234 -1.13 5.32 0.69
N ASN A 235 0.12 5.47 1.14
CA ASN A 235 0.45 6.38 2.23
C ASN A 235 0.20 7.85 1.85
N TYR A 236 0.53 8.23 0.61
CA TYR A 236 0.24 9.57 0.12
C TYR A 236 -1.25 9.86 0.16
N LEU A 237 -2.08 8.93 -0.31
CA LEU A 237 -3.54 9.03 -0.23
C LEU A 237 -4.02 9.15 1.23
N ALA A 238 -3.55 8.26 2.11
CA ALA A 238 -3.99 8.22 3.50
C ALA A 238 -3.63 9.51 4.27
N VAL A 239 -2.38 9.96 4.16
CA VAL A 239 -1.89 11.16 4.86
C VAL A 239 -2.57 12.42 4.33
N GLU A 240 -2.79 12.54 3.01
CA GLU A 240 -3.48 13.69 2.44
C GLU A 240 -4.96 13.72 2.84
N SER A 241 -5.63 12.59 2.95
CA SER A 241 -7.01 12.51 3.44
C SER A 241 -7.10 12.89 4.93
N LEU A 242 -6.15 12.45 5.75
CA LEU A 242 -6.07 12.82 7.16
C LEU A 242 -5.78 14.31 7.33
N ARG A 243 -4.89 14.87 6.50
CA ARG A 243 -4.62 16.31 6.48
C ARG A 243 -5.89 17.11 6.14
N GLN A 244 -6.62 16.70 5.09
CA GLN A 244 -7.87 17.36 4.69
C GLN A 244 -8.90 17.28 5.80
N MET A 245 -9.07 16.11 6.43
CA MET A 245 -9.95 15.92 7.58
C MET A 245 -9.56 16.82 8.75
N SER A 246 -8.26 16.90 9.09
CA SER A 246 -7.77 17.74 10.19
C SER A 246 -8.04 19.23 9.96
N ILE A 247 -7.84 19.73 8.74
CA ILE A 247 -8.15 21.11 8.38
C ILE A 247 -9.66 21.40 8.53
N ARG A 248 -10.50 20.48 8.06
CA ARG A 248 -11.96 20.60 8.09
C ARG A 248 -12.52 20.60 9.51
N ASP A 249 -12.03 19.68 10.35
CA ASP A 249 -12.57 19.36 11.66
C ASP A 249 -11.75 20.00 12.80
N HIS A 250 -10.75 20.83 12.48
CA HIS A 250 -9.82 21.45 13.44
C HIS A 250 -9.06 20.43 14.31
N GLY A 251 -8.66 19.33 13.70
CA GLY A 251 -7.93 18.22 14.29
C GLY A 251 -8.53 16.85 13.96
N LEU A 252 -7.80 15.79 14.23
CA LEU A 252 -8.29 14.44 14.03
C LEU A 252 -9.14 13.98 15.23
N SER A 253 -10.15 13.14 14.94
CA SER A 253 -10.91 12.47 15.99
C SER A 253 -10.01 11.58 16.85
N PRO A 254 -10.21 11.55 18.19
CA PRO A 254 -9.46 10.66 19.08
C PRO A 254 -9.72 9.16 18.81
N LYS A 255 -10.70 8.82 18.00
CA LYS A 255 -10.91 7.45 17.54
C LYS A 255 -9.85 7.01 16.54
N ILE A 256 -9.22 7.92 15.78
CA ILE A 256 -8.06 7.61 14.91
C ILE A 256 -6.83 7.53 15.81
N ARG A 257 -6.41 6.29 16.16
CA ARG A 257 -5.35 6.06 17.13
C ARG A 257 -4.00 5.85 16.47
N ASP A 258 -3.93 4.91 15.53
CA ASP A 258 -2.68 4.49 14.91
C ASP A 258 -2.72 4.71 13.40
N VAL A 259 -1.70 5.37 12.88
CA VAL A 259 -1.48 5.56 11.45
C VAL A 259 -0.14 4.93 11.10
N MET A 260 -0.20 3.72 10.55
CA MET A 260 0.96 2.91 10.17
C MET A 260 1.27 3.12 8.70
N LEU A 261 2.40 3.71 8.42
CA LEU A 261 2.87 4.05 7.08
C LEU A 261 3.98 3.08 6.66
N ALA A 262 3.63 2.10 5.83
CA ALA A 262 4.55 1.06 5.37
C ALA A 262 5.23 1.47 4.06
N SER A 263 6.56 1.52 4.03
CA SER A 263 7.38 1.90 2.87
C SER A 263 6.83 3.14 2.14
N PRO A 264 6.60 4.28 2.85
CA PRO A 264 5.85 5.40 2.29
C PRO A 264 6.53 6.05 1.08
N ASP A 265 5.84 6.03 -0.07
CA ASP A 265 6.22 6.73 -1.29
C ASP A 265 5.73 8.18 -1.26
N ILE A 266 6.21 8.92 -0.28
CA ILE A 266 5.92 10.35 -0.07
C ILE A 266 7.25 11.09 -0.06
N ASP A 267 7.30 12.25 -0.69
CA ASP A 267 8.40 13.19 -0.55
C ASP A 267 8.49 13.69 0.91
N VAL A 268 9.70 13.74 1.47
CA VAL A 268 9.88 14.09 2.88
C VAL A 268 9.40 15.52 3.20
N ASP A 269 9.63 16.47 2.29
CA ASP A 269 9.21 17.86 2.52
C ASP A 269 7.69 18.02 2.43
N VAL A 270 7.05 17.23 1.54
CA VAL A 270 5.58 17.15 1.47
C VAL A 270 5.01 16.56 2.76
N PHE A 271 5.58 15.45 3.25
CA PHE A 271 5.15 14.83 4.51
C PHE A 271 5.25 15.80 5.70
N ARG A 272 6.36 16.56 5.79
CA ARG A 272 6.53 17.57 6.85
C ARG A 272 5.40 18.61 6.86
N ARG A 273 4.96 19.06 5.69
CA ARG A 273 3.84 20.00 5.57
C ARG A 273 2.51 19.35 5.96
N GLN A 274 2.31 18.09 5.54
CA GLN A 274 1.10 17.35 5.86
C GLN A 274 0.98 17.09 7.36
N ILE A 275 2.07 16.64 8.01
CA ILE A 275 2.04 16.31 9.44
C ILE A 275 1.85 17.57 10.31
N ALA A 276 2.42 18.70 9.90
CA ALA A 276 2.25 19.97 10.62
C ALA A 276 0.78 20.41 10.70
N GLU A 277 0.00 20.18 9.64
CA GLU A 277 -1.44 20.48 9.63
C GLU A 277 -2.24 19.43 10.44
N ILE A 278 -1.79 18.17 10.46
CA ILE A 278 -2.43 17.11 11.23
C ILE A 278 -2.19 17.32 12.73
N ASP A 279 -0.97 17.68 13.13
CA ASP A 279 -0.57 17.88 14.53
C ASP A 279 -1.08 19.19 15.14
N ALA A 280 -1.64 20.10 14.35
CA ALA A 280 -2.21 21.35 14.85
C ALA A 280 -3.42 21.14 15.77
N GLY A 281 -4.00 19.93 15.78
CA GLY A 281 -5.14 19.58 16.62
C GLY A 281 -4.75 19.24 18.08
N PRO A 282 -5.72 19.24 19.00
CA PRO A 282 -5.49 19.04 20.44
C PRO A 282 -5.05 17.60 20.81
N ARG A 283 -5.29 16.65 19.96
CA ARG A 283 -4.97 15.22 20.16
C ARG A 283 -4.48 14.60 18.85
N PRO A 284 -3.21 14.72 18.54
CA PRO A 284 -2.66 14.14 17.32
C PRO A 284 -2.67 12.61 17.37
N ALA A 285 -2.91 11.98 16.21
CA ALA A 285 -2.78 10.53 16.03
C ALA A 285 -1.31 10.10 16.19
N GLN A 286 -1.11 8.83 16.53
CA GLN A 286 0.23 8.22 16.58
C GLN A 286 0.63 7.77 15.17
N PHE A 287 1.77 8.23 14.68
CA PHE A 287 2.31 7.82 13.40
C PHE A 287 3.47 6.85 13.57
N THR A 288 3.42 5.74 12.85
CA THR A 288 4.52 4.76 12.79
C THR A 288 4.98 4.60 11.35
N LEU A 289 6.25 4.89 11.08
CA LEU A 289 6.88 4.70 9.77
C LEU A 289 7.63 3.36 9.76
N PHE A 290 7.25 2.48 8.86
CA PHE A 290 8.08 1.32 8.52
C PHE A 290 8.94 1.70 7.31
N ILE A 291 10.24 1.82 7.53
CA ILE A 291 11.20 2.24 6.52
C ILE A 291 12.17 1.12 6.15
N SER A 292 12.76 1.23 4.97
CA SER A 292 13.80 0.29 4.53
C SER A 292 14.73 0.99 3.54
N ARG A 293 16.00 1.19 3.92
CA ARG A 293 16.98 1.88 3.08
C ARG A 293 17.41 1.07 1.86
N ASP A 294 17.16 -0.24 1.88
CA ASP A 294 17.39 -1.17 0.78
C ASP A 294 16.14 -1.43 -0.09
N ASP A 295 15.13 -0.59 0.04
CA ASP A 295 13.90 -0.62 -0.78
C ASP A 295 14.17 -0.10 -2.20
N ARG A 296 14.19 -1.01 -3.17
CA ARG A 296 14.52 -0.70 -4.57
C ARG A 296 13.36 -0.03 -5.31
N ALA A 297 12.12 -0.30 -4.92
CA ALA A 297 10.96 0.34 -5.55
C ALA A 297 10.93 1.83 -5.22
N LEU A 298 11.22 2.21 -3.98
CA LEU A 298 11.35 3.60 -3.58
C LEU A 298 12.56 4.29 -4.23
N GLY A 299 13.65 3.56 -4.46
CA GLY A 299 14.78 4.06 -5.25
C GLY A 299 14.38 4.43 -6.67
N LEU A 300 13.56 3.62 -7.34
CA LEU A 300 13.02 3.93 -8.66
C LEU A 300 12.06 5.13 -8.61
N SER A 301 11.18 5.20 -7.62
CA SER A 301 10.26 6.33 -7.42
C SER A 301 11.04 7.64 -7.19
N SER A 302 12.09 7.61 -6.37
CA SER A 302 13.00 8.76 -6.15
C SER A 302 13.60 9.26 -7.46
N PHE A 303 14.16 8.34 -8.28
CA PHE A 303 14.71 8.66 -9.59
C PHE A 303 13.68 9.32 -10.53
N LEU A 304 12.46 8.79 -10.60
CA LEU A 304 11.38 9.37 -11.41
C LEU A 304 10.95 10.77 -10.91
N ALA A 305 11.19 11.08 -9.64
CA ALA A 305 10.87 12.35 -9.01
C ALA A 305 12.11 13.26 -8.81
N ARG A 306 13.08 13.21 -9.72
CA ARG A 306 14.31 14.02 -9.70
C ARG A 306 15.13 13.84 -8.42
N ASP A 307 15.34 12.60 -8.01
CA ASP A 307 16.11 12.20 -6.83
C ASP A 307 15.58 12.77 -5.50
N SER A 308 14.28 13.07 -5.44
CA SER A 308 13.65 13.49 -4.18
C SER A 308 13.62 12.33 -3.18
N THR A 309 14.05 12.61 -1.93
CA THR A 309 14.09 11.58 -0.89
C THR A 309 12.69 11.09 -0.54
N ARG A 310 12.48 9.78 -0.65
CA ARG A 310 11.23 9.14 -0.24
C ARG A 310 11.26 8.79 1.25
N LEU A 311 10.18 9.11 1.93
CA LEU A 311 10.04 8.91 3.37
C LEU A 311 10.34 7.47 3.82
N GLY A 312 9.93 6.47 3.03
CA GLY A 312 10.16 5.05 3.32
C GLY A 312 11.60 4.56 3.11
N ALA A 313 12.45 5.36 2.46
CA ALA A 313 13.86 5.03 2.22
C ALA A 313 14.85 5.98 2.91
N LEU A 314 14.35 6.89 3.77
CA LEU A 314 15.19 7.83 4.50
C LEU A 314 16.14 7.12 5.48
N ASP A 315 17.25 7.75 5.80
CA ASP A 315 18.14 7.34 6.90
C ASP A 315 17.77 8.14 8.16
N PRO A 316 17.13 7.51 9.16
CA PRO A 316 16.63 8.23 10.34
C PRO A 316 17.74 8.76 11.24
N SER A 317 18.99 8.31 11.06
CA SER A 317 20.14 8.77 11.83
C SER A 317 20.76 10.07 11.29
N LYS A 318 20.41 10.43 10.05
CA LYS A 318 20.98 11.61 9.37
C LYS A 318 20.13 12.86 9.55
N GLU A 319 20.82 14.00 9.67
CA GLU A 319 20.15 15.31 9.58
C GLU A 319 19.73 15.62 8.12
N PRO A 320 18.60 16.30 7.88
CA PRO A 320 17.69 16.88 8.90
C PRO A 320 16.65 15.89 9.43
N TYR A 321 16.65 14.64 8.98
CA TYR A 321 15.57 13.66 9.26
C TYR A 321 15.49 13.29 10.74
N ARG A 322 16.65 13.13 11.40
CA ARG A 322 16.70 12.85 12.84
C ARG A 322 15.95 13.92 13.64
N SER A 323 16.27 15.20 13.42
CA SER A 323 15.61 16.31 14.12
C SER A 323 14.12 16.40 13.83
N ILE A 324 13.68 16.06 12.60
CA ILE A 324 12.27 16.06 12.22
C ILE A 324 11.52 14.95 12.96
N LEU A 325 12.10 13.77 13.05
CA LEU A 325 11.50 12.60 13.70
C LEU A 325 11.45 12.76 15.23
N GLU A 326 12.51 13.34 15.83
CA GLU A 326 12.59 13.62 17.27
C GLU A 326 11.59 14.70 17.72
N GLN A 327 11.29 15.68 16.87
CA GLN A 327 10.33 16.76 17.15
C GLN A 327 8.87 16.33 16.91
N GLY A 328 8.67 15.35 16.03
CA GLY A 328 7.36 14.81 15.68
C GLY A 328 6.95 13.64 16.57
N ARG A 329 5.65 13.36 16.63
CA ARG A 329 5.11 12.14 17.26
C ARG A 329 5.13 10.96 16.29
N VAL A 330 6.27 10.82 15.62
CA VAL A 330 6.47 9.84 14.56
C VAL A 330 7.48 8.81 15.05
N GLN A 331 7.04 7.58 15.18
CA GLN A 331 7.94 6.46 15.44
C GLN A 331 8.49 5.88 14.14
N VAL A 332 9.69 5.38 14.20
CA VAL A 332 10.33 4.71 13.08
C VAL A 332 10.66 3.28 13.45
N VAL A 333 10.25 2.36 12.59
CA VAL A 333 10.64 0.95 12.60
C VAL A 333 11.49 0.70 11.36
N ASP A 334 12.79 0.52 11.55
CA ASP A 334 13.74 0.27 10.45
C ASP A 334 13.78 -1.21 10.10
N LEU A 335 13.27 -1.56 8.93
CA LEU A 335 13.25 -2.92 8.38
C LEU A 335 14.46 -3.21 7.46
N THR A 336 15.45 -2.31 7.43
CA THR A 336 16.67 -2.49 6.62
C THR A 336 17.39 -3.78 7.04
N GLY A 337 17.75 -4.61 6.05
CA GLY A 337 18.43 -5.87 6.31
C GLY A 337 17.52 -7.05 6.70
N MET A 338 16.23 -6.83 6.98
CA MET A 338 15.29 -7.94 7.09
C MET A 338 15.15 -8.65 5.74
N ALA A 339 14.98 -9.98 5.79
CA ALA A 339 14.70 -10.77 4.60
C ALA A 339 13.34 -10.34 3.99
N SER A 340 13.30 -10.25 2.66
CA SER A 340 12.06 -10.01 1.91
C SER A 340 11.79 -11.19 0.98
N GLY A 341 10.52 -11.55 0.84
CA GLY A 341 10.06 -12.51 -0.16
C GLY A 341 10.00 -11.92 -1.58
N ASP A 342 10.21 -10.61 -1.74
CA ASP A 342 10.19 -9.93 -3.04
C ASP A 342 11.56 -9.33 -3.41
N PHE A 343 11.82 -9.30 -4.72
CA PHE A 343 13.09 -8.79 -5.28
C PHE A 343 13.34 -7.30 -4.97
N THR A 344 12.28 -6.54 -4.74
CA THR A 344 12.35 -5.10 -4.53
C THR A 344 12.58 -4.71 -3.08
N ASN A 345 12.45 -5.62 -2.14
CA ASN A 345 12.46 -5.36 -0.69
C ASN A 345 11.36 -4.39 -0.22
N HIS A 346 10.29 -4.25 -1.02
CA HIS A 346 9.20 -3.28 -0.77
C HIS A 346 8.06 -3.84 0.08
N GLY A 347 7.92 -5.16 0.12
CA GLY A 347 6.85 -5.87 0.83
C GLY A 347 7.18 -6.30 2.26
N LYS A 348 8.30 -5.89 2.84
CA LYS A 348 8.77 -6.34 4.18
C LYS A 348 7.75 -6.13 5.30
N PHE A 349 6.96 -5.08 5.23
CA PHE A 349 5.91 -4.78 6.22
C PHE A 349 4.86 -5.88 6.36
N ALA A 350 4.64 -6.68 5.31
CA ALA A 350 3.66 -7.77 5.29
C ALA A 350 4.26 -9.13 5.67
N SER A 351 5.54 -9.18 6.06
CA SER A 351 6.15 -10.39 6.60
C SER A 351 5.44 -10.86 7.88
N GLY A 352 5.45 -12.16 8.13
CA GLY A 352 4.80 -12.72 9.32
C GLY A 352 5.31 -12.13 10.63
N GLU A 353 6.60 -11.80 10.71
CA GLU A 353 7.21 -11.16 11.87
C GLU A 353 6.66 -9.77 12.13
N VAL A 354 6.64 -8.90 11.10
CA VAL A 354 6.15 -7.52 11.23
C VAL A 354 4.66 -7.48 11.49
N VAL A 355 3.87 -8.29 10.75
CA VAL A 355 2.41 -8.35 10.92
C VAL A 355 2.04 -8.92 12.29
N GLY A 356 2.77 -9.93 12.78
CA GLY A 356 2.58 -10.48 14.12
C GLY A 356 2.86 -9.45 15.23
N ALA A 357 3.92 -8.65 15.10
CA ALA A 357 4.23 -7.57 16.03
C ALA A 357 3.18 -6.45 16.02
N ILE A 358 2.66 -6.08 14.84
CA ILE A 358 1.55 -5.14 14.71
C ILE A 358 0.31 -5.68 15.44
N GLY A 359 -0.04 -6.94 15.19
CA GLY A 359 -1.21 -7.60 15.77
C GLY A 359 -1.16 -7.65 17.29
N GLN A 360 -0.02 -8.03 17.87
CA GLN A 360 0.15 -8.08 19.31
C GLN A 360 -0.13 -6.72 19.96
N ARG A 361 0.43 -5.66 19.45
CA ARG A 361 0.25 -4.31 19.99
C ARG A 361 -1.20 -3.79 19.86
N LEU A 362 -1.81 -4.04 18.70
CA LEU A 362 -3.22 -3.70 18.51
C LEU A 362 -4.12 -4.48 19.47
N ALA A 363 -3.79 -5.74 19.78
CA ALA A 363 -4.53 -6.56 20.73
C ALA A 363 -4.43 -6.02 22.17
N GLU A 364 -3.25 -5.59 22.58
CA GLU A 364 -2.97 -5.03 23.91
C GLU A 364 -3.52 -3.60 24.08
N GLY A 365 -4.04 -2.99 23.01
CA GLY A 365 -4.49 -1.59 22.99
C GLY A 365 -3.35 -0.60 23.21
N GLN A 366 -2.12 -1.07 23.05
CA GLN A 366 -0.91 -0.27 23.15
C GLN A 366 -0.63 0.37 21.78
N SER A 367 -0.21 1.63 21.80
CA SER A 367 0.38 2.23 20.62
C SER A 367 1.66 1.50 20.25
N LEU A 368 1.96 1.40 18.95
CA LEU A 368 3.26 0.94 18.47
C LEU A 368 4.41 1.78 19.07
N SER A 369 4.08 2.97 19.62
CA SER A 369 5.00 3.86 20.30
C SER A 369 5.48 3.43 21.69
N ASP A 370 4.83 2.50 22.33
CA ASP A 370 5.12 2.16 23.73
C ASP A 370 6.26 1.13 23.90
N ALA A 371 6.84 0.62 22.81
CA ALA A 371 8.02 -0.22 22.87
C ALA A 371 9.27 0.63 23.07
N LYS A 372 9.69 0.78 24.28
CA LYS A 372 11.08 1.10 24.58
C LYS A 372 11.93 -0.11 24.23
N GLY A 373 12.87 0.13 23.31
CA GLY A 373 13.92 -0.61 22.69
C GLY A 373 14.31 -1.95 23.18
#